data_c9d9f110d4394b59b22476563d00c4a5
#
_entry.id   c9d9f110d4394b59b22476563d00c4a5
#
_cell.length_a   1.000
_cell.length_b   1.000
_cell.length_c   1.000
_cell.angle_alpha   90.00
_cell.angle_beta   90.00
_cell.angle_gamma   90.00
#
_symmetry.space_group_name_H-M   'P 1'
#
loop_
_entity.id
_entity.type
_entity.pdbx_description
1 polymer ?
#
loop_
_entity_poly.entity_id
_entity_poly.type
_entity_poly.pdbx_seq_one_letter_code
_entity_poly.pdbx_strand_id
1 'polypeptide(L)'
;MVAQVERFPLEDDEVFVSDLKLFSGGAAANTAYACGKLGLKSAFIGKLGENDAFGFKIIKDFNKVNVDISMIRYSSNHSTGSAYIVLNKEGDRRIYAHSGAANFLSKEDIKESELRTTKLIFLSSLKNLEPLLNAATIGQNFNIPIILNPGMLIIDQGHKMIRKLLEQVDLLILSKREFLTLYPNEKKNRIIEHIKEKSNHLINLGLKAIIVTMGKEGAIVSNFEFSELIQPITKKQLVDTTGAGDAFSAGFIYGFLKNLSYKFDYLKKNVEVGNFVAGKCIQQLGARNGLPNREELISEFFK
;
A
#
# COMPACT_ATOMS: atom_id res chain seq x y z
N MET A 1 13.70 8.43 7.53
CA MET A 1 15.16 8.26 7.78
C MET A 1 15.39 6.92 8.44
N VAL A 2 16.46 6.22 8.09
CA VAL A 2 16.85 4.94 8.71
C VAL A 2 18.24 5.13 9.28
N ALA A 3 18.36 5.02 10.60
CA ALA A 3 19.60 5.13 11.35
C ALA A 3 20.02 3.75 11.85
N GLN A 4 21.29 3.39 11.67
CA GLN A 4 21.87 2.18 12.25
C GLN A 4 22.66 2.57 13.51
N VAL A 5 22.39 1.86 14.59
CA VAL A 5 23.03 2.03 15.88
C VAL A 5 23.56 0.69 16.41
N GLU A 6 24.49 0.75 17.33
CA GLU A 6 24.98 -0.47 18.00
C GLU A 6 23.92 -1.06 18.93
N ARG A 7 23.28 -0.21 19.71
CA ARG A 7 22.19 -0.52 20.64
C ARG A 7 21.18 0.63 20.71
N PHE A 8 20.00 0.42 21.21
CA PHE A 8 19.09 1.53 21.52
C PHE A 8 19.58 2.29 22.75
N PRO A 9 19.43 3.62 22.75
CA PRO A 9 19.75 4.40 23.95
C PRO A 9 18.81 4.03 25.10
N LEU A 10 19.34 4.09 26.34
CA LEU A 10 18.57 4.05 27.56
C LEU A 10 18.04 5.48 27.87
N GLU A 11 17.41 5.66 29.02
CA GLU A 11 16.99 6.98 29.49
C GLU A 11 18.24 7.86 29.73
N ASP A 12 18.20 9.11 29.26
CA ASP A 12 19.30 10.10 29.33
C ASP A 12 20.64 9.63 28.75
N ASP A 13 20.61 8.75 27.74
CA ASP A 13 21.79 8.17 27.11
C ASP A 13 21.93 8.61 25.65
N GLU A 14 23.17 8.69 25.19
CA GLU A 14 23.54 8.99 23.79
C GLU A 14 24.15 7.77 23.11
N VAL A 15 23.72 7.50 21.87
CA VAL A 15 24.26 6.43 21.03
C VAL A 15 24.61 6.99 19.66
N PHE A 16 25.83 6.74 19.21
CA PHE A 16 26.26 7.18 17.88
C PHE A 16 25.58 6.38 16.76
N VAL A 17 25.13 7.10 15.73
CA VAL A 17 24.62 6.52 14.50
C VAL A 17 25.78 6.16 13.59
N SER A 18 25.92 4.90 13.25
CA SER A 18 26.99 4.40 12.37
C SER A 18 26.70 4.62 10.88
N ASP A 19 25.42 4.60 10.50
CA ASP A 19 24.95 4.84 9.12
C ASP A 19 23.59 5.52 9.14
N LEU A 20 23.40 6.54 8.31
CA LEU A 20 22.15 7.28 8.18
C LEU A 20 21.72 7.35 6.72
N LYS A 21 20.58 6.73 6.40
CA LYS A 21 20.02 6.72 5.04
C LYS A 21 18.68 7.43 4.98
N LEU A 22 18.49 8.21 3.92
CA LEU A 22 17.24 8.88 3.63
C LEU A 22 16.51 8.17 2.48
N PHE A 23 15.38 7.55 2.79
CA PHE A 23 14.47 6.93 1.81
C PHE A 23 13.17 7.71 1.74
N SER A 24 12.56 7.79 0.56
CA SER A 24 11.16 8.18 0.45
C SER A 24 10.26 7.04 0.93
N GLY A 25 9.12 7.38 1.53
CA GLY A 25 8.18 6.43 2.12
C GLY A 25 6.74 6.92 1.96
N GLY A 26 5.85 6.30 2.74
CA GLY A 26 4.39 6.49 2.69
C GLY A 26 3.74 5.46 1.77
N ALA A 27 2.76 4.70 2.28
CA ALA A 27 2.17 3.57 1.55
C ALA A 27 1.63 3.96 0.16
N ALA A 28 0.77 4.99 0.09
CA ALA A 28 0.26 5.50 -1.18
C ALA A 28 1.38 5.96 -2.13
N ALA A 29 2.39 6.66 -1.59
CA ALA A 29 3.51 7.16 -2.39
C ALA A 29 4.43 6.04 -2.90
N ASN A 30 4.61 4.97 -2.12
CA ASN A 30 5.36 3.79 -2.55
C ASN A 30 4.61 3.04 -3.66
N THR A 31 3.30 2.86 -3.52
CA THR A 31 2.47 2.22 -4.54
C THR A 31 2.44 3.04 -5.83
N ALA A 32 2.27 4.37 -5.75
CA ALA A 32 2.32 5.25 -6.93
C ALA A 32 3.67 5.19 -7.65
N TYR A 33 4.77 5.23 -6.88
CA TYR A 33 6.13 5.07 -7.42
C TYR A 33 6.31 3.71 -8.12
N ALA A 34 5.87 2.63 -7.47
CA ALA A 34 5.96 1.28 -8.03
C ALA A 34 5.14 1.16 -9.33
N CYS A 35 3.92 1.69 -9.37
CA CYS A 35 3.10 1.76 -10.59
C CYS A 35 3.82 2.49 -11.73
N GLY A 36 4.41 3.66 -11.45
CA GLY A 36 5.20 4.42 -12.42
C GLY A 36 6.40 3.62 -12.93
N LYS A 37 7.16 2.96 -12.03
CA LYS A 37 8.31 2.13 -12.39
C LYS A 37 7.93 0.92 -13.25
N LEU A 38 6.74 0.37 -13.04
CA LEU A 38 6.15 -0.68 -13.88
C LEU A 38 5.60 -0.15 -15.22
N GLY A 39 5.68 1.16 -15.47
CA GLY A 39 5.26 1.80 -16.72
C GLY A 39 3.77 2.10 -16.83
N LEU A 40 3.04 2.12 -15.70
CA LEU A 40 1.67 2.65 -15.65
C LEU A 40 1.68 4.17 -15.63
N LYS A 41 0.67 4.80 -16.26
CA LYS A 41 0.37 6.22 -16.07
C LYS A 41 -0.23 6.38 -14.67
N SER A 42 0.60 6.75 -13.71
CA SER A 42 0.23 6.91 -12.31
C SER A 42 0.24 8.38 -11.92
N ALA A 43 -0.73 8.79 -11.11
CA ALA A 43 -0.79 10.10 -10.50
C ALA A 43 -0.90 9.95 -8.98
N PHE A 44 -0.48 10.95 -8.23
CA PHE A 44 -0.51 10.92 -6.78
C PHE A 44 -1.27 12.11 -6.21
N ILE A 45 -2.29 11.82 -5.40
CA ILE A 45 -2.99 12.81 -4.57
C ILE A 45 -2.50 12.65 -3.13
N GLY A 46 -2.01 13.72 -2.55
CA GLY A 46 -1.53 13.78 -1.18
C GLY A 46 -1.17 15.20 -0.80
N LYS A 47 -0.83 15.41 0.47
CA LYS A 47 -0.46 16.73 0.97
C LYS A 47 0.95 16.71 1.54
N LEU A 48 1.81 17.58 1.05
CA LEU A 48 3.20 17.76 1.47
C LEU A 48 3.38 19.10 2.17
N GLY A 49 4.44 19.25 2.94
CA GLY A 49 4.87 20.54 3.42
C GLY A 49 5.42 21.39 2.27
N GLU A 50 5.11 22.67 2.31
CA GLU A 50 5.64 23.62 1.35
C GLU A 50 7.13 23.86 1.63
N ASN A 51 7.98 23.76 0.60
CA ASN A 51 9.41 24.04 0.67
C ASN A 51 10.22 23.24 1.69
N ASP A 52 9.84 21.99 1.98
CA ASP A 52 10.62 21.13 2.85
C ASP A 52 11.42 20.05 2.10
N ALA A 53 12.54 19.63 2.70
CA ALA A 53 13.48 18.69 2.10
C ALA A 53 12.83 17.29 1.84
N PHE A 54 11.88 16.86 2.67
CA PHE A 54 11.21 15.58 2.51
C PHE A 54 10.20 15.62 1.36
N GLY A 55 9.45 16.71 1.21
CA GLY A 55 8.56 16.96 0.08
C GLY A 55 9.34 17.00 -1.24
N PHE A 56 10.44 17.74 -1.30
CA PHE A 56 11.33 17.77 -2.49
C PHE A 56 11.88 16.41 -2.85
N LYS A 57 12.24 15.58 -1.85
CA LYS A 57 12.73 14.22 -2.08
C LYS A 57 11.66 13.34 -2.73
N ILE A 58 10.41 13.43 -2.26
CA ILE A 58 9.27 12.66 -2.81
C ILE A 58 9.03 13.06 -4.27
N ILE A 59 8.95 14.37 -4.55
CA ILE A 59 8.75 14.90 -5.90
C ILE A 59 9.87 14.46 -6.84
N LYS A 60 11.15 14.59 -6.39
CA LYS A 60 12.31 14.14 -7.17
C LYS A 60 12.24 12.65 -7.52
N ASP A 61 11.78 11.82 -6.59
CA ASP A 61 11.67 10.39 -6.84
C ASP A 61 10.48 10.08 -7.78
N PHE A 62 9.34 10.76 -7.65
CA PHE A 62 8.21 10.63 -8.57
C PHE A 62 8.57 10.99 -10.01
N ASN A 63 9.32 12.07 -10.22
CA ASN A 63 9.78 12.48 -11.54
C ASN A 63 10.66 11.42 -12.23
N LYS A 64 11.44 10.61 -11.47
CA LYS A 64 12.26 9.52 -12.04
C LYS A 64 11.45 8.41 -12.71
N VAL A 65 10.20 8.24 -12.30
CA VAL A 65 9.30 7.17 -12.78
C VAL A 65 8.02 7.72 -13.42
N ASN A 66 8.00 9.01 -13.77
CA ASN A 66 6.92 9.70 -14.45
C ASN A 66 5.56 9.59 -13.71
N VAL A 67 5.55 9.65 -12.38
CA VAL A 67 4.32 9.83 -11.61
C VAL A 67 3.87 11.28 -11.73
N ASP A 68 2.62 11.48 -12.15
CA ASP A 68 2.02 12.82 -12.23
C ASP A 68 1.86 13.42 -10.82
N ILE A 69 2.48 14.58 -10.62
CA ILE A 69 2.52 15.32 -9.36
C ILE A 69 1.58 16.53 -9.34
N SER A 70 0.84 16.78 -10.42
CA SER A 70 -0.04 17.97 -10.55
C SER A 70 -1.16 18.02 -9.51
N MET A 71 -1.53 16.86 -8.94
CA MET A 71 -2.55 16.73 -7.92
C MET A 71 -2.01 16.74 -6.48
N ILE A 72 -0.73 17.03 -6.28
CA ILE A 72 -0.17 17.21 -4.94
C ILE A 72 -0.67 18.54 -4.37
N ARG A 73 -1.06 18.51 -3.10
CA ARG A 73 -1.42 19.70 -2.31
C ARG A 73 -0.28 20.08 -1.38
N TYR A 74 -0.20 21.33 -1.02
CA TYR A 74 0.86 21.84 -0.14
C TYR A 74 0.26 22.49 1.10
N SER A 75 1.00 22.40 2.20
CA SER A 75 0.69 23.05 3.46
C SER A 75 1.84 23.98 3.84
N SER A 76 1.52 25.24 4.07
CA SER A 76 2.49 26.23 4.61
C SER A 76 2.72 26.05 6.12
N ASN A 77 1.79 25.39 6.83
CA ASN A 77 1.80 25.28 8.29
C ASN A 77 2.31 23.93 8.81
N HIS A 78 2.47 22.92 7.95
CA HIS A 78 2.82 21.57 8.37
C HIS A 78 3.88 21.00 7.44
N SER A 79 4.92 20.41 8.03
CA SER A 79 5.96 19.70 7.27
C SER A 79 5.44 18.42 6.65
N THR A 80 6.11 17.93 5.61
CA THR A 80 5.85 16.62 5.03
C THR A 80 5.97 15.51 6.07
N GLY A 81 5.08 14.54 6.01
CA GLY A 81 5.11 13.36 6.87
C GLY A 81 6.46 12.63 6.78
N SER A 82 6.97 12.19 7.92
CA SER A 82 8.28 11.55 8.03
C SER A 82 8.27 10.43 9.06
N ALA A 83 9.24 9.53 8.97
CA ALA A 83 9.49 8.53 9.99
C ALA A 83 10.98 8.41 10.31
N TYR A 84 11.28 8.33 11.58
CA TYR A 84 12.58 7.92 12.09
C TYR A 84 12.55 6.44 12.42
N ILE A 85 13.40 5.68 11.76
CA ILE A 85 13.53 4.25 11.97
C ILE A 85 14.93 4.01 12.49
N VAL A 86 15.04 3.46 13.67
CA VAL A 86 16.33 3.10 14.29
C VAL A 86 16.45 1.59 14.30
N LEU A 87 17.55 1.08 13.77
CA LEU A 87 17.89 -0.35 13.70
C LEU A 87 19.11 -0.60 14.58
N ASN A 88 19.05 -1.61 15.45
CA ASN A 88 20.22 -2.07 16.20
C ASN A 88 20.94 -3.23 15.46
N LYS A 89 22.07 -3.70 16.02
CA LYS A 89 22.83 -4.81 15.44
C LYS A 89 22.10 -6.15 15.44
N GLU A 90 21.17 -6.35 16.36
CA GLU A 90 20.34 -7.55 16.48
C GLU A 90 19.22 -7.60 15.43
N GLY A 91 19.01 -6.49 14.68
CA GLY A 91 17.95 -6.37 13.69
C GLY A 91 16.61 -5.88 14.27
N ASP A 92 16.56 -5.54 15.54
CA ASP A 92 15.38 -4.92 16.15
C ASP A 92 15.21 -3.50 15.63
N ARG A 93 13.97 -3.03 15.55
CA ARG A 93 13.66 -1.68 15.07
C ARG A 93 12.71 -0.92 15.98
N ARG A 94 12.96 0.38 16.09
CA ARG A 94 12.02 1.35 16.65
C ARG A 94 11.62 2.36 15.59
N ILE A 95 10.34 2.70 15.52
CA ILE A 95 9.78 3.61 14.51
C ILE A 95 9.06 4.75 15.21
N TYR A 96 9.47 5.97 14.90
CA TYR A 96 8.81 7.20 15.32
C TYR A 96 8.23 7.87 14.07
N ALA A 97 6.90 7.87 13.95
CA ALA A 97 6.21 8.38 12.78
C ALA A 97 5.55 9.73 13.07
N HIS A 98 5.74 10.68 12.17
CA HIS A 98 5.08 11.97 12.13
C HIS A 98 4.29 12.08 10.82
N SER A 99 2.98 12.15 10.90
CA SER A 99 2.13 12.20 9.70
C SER A 99 2.17 13.54 8.96
N GLY A 100 2.49 14.63 9.66
CA GLY A 100 2.66 15.95 9.06
C GLY A 100 1.48 16.42 8.23
N ALA A 101 1.76 17.08 7.13
CA ALA A 101 0.78 17.64 6.21
C ALA A 101 -0.25 16.60 5.70
N ALA A 102 0.12 15.32 5.61
CA ALA A 102 -0.79 14.28 5.15
C ALA A 102 -2.06 14.15 6.01
N ASN A 103 -1.98 14.40 7.33
CA ASN A 103 -3.15 14.40 8.22
C ASN A 103 -4.16 15.50 7.90
N PHE A 104 -3.77 16.52 7.17
CA PHE A 104 -4.58 17.69 6.80
C PHE A 104 -5.07 17.64 5.36
N LEU A 105 -4.94 16.49 4.69
CA LEU A 105 -5.66 16.25 3.45
C LEU A 105 -7.16 16.24 3.76
N SER A 106 -7.93 17.04 3.02
CA SER A 106 -9.37 17.18 3.24
C SER A 106 -10.17 16.70 2.03
N LYS A 107 -11.50 16.60 2.17
CA LYS A 107 -12.36 16.22 1.05
C LYS A 107 -12.31 17.23 -0.09
N GLU A 108 -12.11 18.52 0.20
CA GLU A 108 -11.99 19.60 -0.77
C GLU A 108 -10.71 19.50 -1.61
N ASP A 109 -9.69 18.83 -1.10
CA ASP A 109 -8.44 18.54 -1.82
C ASP A 109 -8.65 17.49 -2.92
N ILE A 110 -9.76 16.74 -2.89
CA ILE A 110 -10.13 15.70 -3.86
C ILE A 110 -11.12 16.27 -4.87
N LYS A 111 -10.67 16.53 -6.09
CA LYS A 111 -11.48 17.14 -7.14
C LYS A 111 -12.01 16.09 -8.11
N GLU A 112 -13.33 16.14 -8.39
CA GLU A 112 -13.97 15.26 -9.36
C GLU A 112 -13.31 15.35 -10.74
N SER A 113 -12.97 16.58 -11.18
CA SER A 113 -12.32 16.81 -12.48
C SER A 113 -10.99 16.08 -12.65
N GLU A 114 -10.30 15.79 -11.56
CA GLU A 114 -9.03 15.06 -11.56
C GLU A 114 -9.22 13.53 -11.61
N LEU A 115 -10.31 13.02 -11.01
CA LEU A 115 -10.56 11.59 -10.89
C LEU A 115 -11.43 11.01 -12.01
N ARG A 116 -12.40 11.75 -12.52
CA ARG A 116 -13.44 11.25 -13.46
C ARG A 116 -12.91 10.61 -14.75
N THR A 117 -11.66 10.88 -15.13
CA THR A 117 -11.02 10.33 -16.34
C THR A 117 -10.03 9.21 -16.04
N THR A 118 -9.86 8.82 -14.78
CA THR A 118 -8.94 7.73 -14.40
C THR A 118 -9.55 6.38 -14.68
N LYS A 119 -8.71 5.36 -14.88
CA LYS A 119 -9.16 3.97 -15.09
C LYS A 119 -9.31 3.21 -13.77
N LEU A 120 -8.74 3.71 -12.69
CA LEU A 120 -8.73 3.08 -11.38
C LEU A 120 -8.38 4.11 -10.31
N ILE A 121 -9.05 4.02 -9.17
CA ILE A 121 -8.70 4.76 -7.96
C ILE A 121 -8.15 3.78 -6.93
N PHE A 122 -6.94 4.08 -6.44
CA PHE A 122 -6.32 3.33 -5.36
C PHE A 122 -6.31 4.17 -4.08
N LEU A 123 -7.03 3.72 -3.08
CA LEU A 123 -7.12 4.34 -1.77
C LEU A 123 -6.15 3.65 -0.81
N SER A 124 -5.39 4.43 -0.08
CA SER A 124 -4.38 3.90 0.84
C SER A 124 -4.39 4.62 2.17
N SER A 125 -3.61 4.11 3.09
CA SER A 125 -3.51 4.45 4.50
C SER A 125 -3.52 5.96 4.78
N LEU A 126 -4.62 6.46 5.33
CA LEU A 126 -4.82 7.84 5.75
C LEU A 126 -5.71 7.84 7.02
N LYS A 127 -5.35 8.66 8.02
CA LYS A 127 -6.13 8.72 9.27
C LYS A 127 -7.49 9.38 9.08
N ASN A 128 -7.54 10.47 8.31
CA ASN A 128 -8.80 11.13 7.95
C ASN A 128 -9.49 10.34 6.83
N LEU A 129 -10.69 9.83 7.07
CA LEU A 129 -11.44 9.04 6.08
C LEU A 129 -12.22 9.91 5.08
N GLU A 130 -12.48 11.17 5.36
CA GLU A 130 -13.30 12.03 4.48
C GLU A 130 -12.76 12.15 3.05
N PRO A 131 -11.46 12.38 2.81
CA PRO A 131 -10.93 12.40 1.45
C PRO A 131 -11.10 11.06 0.72
N LEU A 132 -10.95 9.93 1.45
CA LEU A 132 -11.09 8.60 0.88
C LEU A 132 -12.56 8.31 0.51
N LEU A 133 -13.51 8.69 1.39
CA LEU A 133 -14.94 8.58 1.12
C LEU A 133 -15.35 9.46 -0.08
N ASN A 134 -14.83 10.68 -0.17
CA ASN A 134 -15.11 11.55 -1.32
C ASN A 134 -14.56 10.94 -2.62
N ALA A 135 -13.32 10.45 -2.62
CA ALA A 135 -12.73 9.77 -3.78
C ALA A 135 -13.52 8.51 -4.17
N ALA A 136 -13.97 7.71 -3.19
CA ALA A 136 -14.80 6.54 -3.43
C ALA A 136 -16.16 6.92 -4.03
N THR A 137 -16.83 7.95 -3.51
CA THR A 137 -18.10 8.45 -4.05
C THR A 137 -17.93 8.90 -5.51
N ILE A 138 -16.86 9.62 -5.83
CA ILE A 138 -16.55 10.01 -7.21
C ILE A 138 -16.35 8.76 -8.08
N GLY A 139 -15.56 7.78 -7.60
CA GLY A 139 -15.33 6.55 -8.32
C GLY A 139 -16.62 5.80 -8.65
N GLN A 140 -17.54 5.70 -7.69
CA GLN A 140 -18.86 5.08 -7.91
C GLN A 140 -19.70 5.84 -8.95
N ASN A 141 -19.76 7.16 -8.86
CA ASN A 141 -20.54 8.00 -9.78
C ASN A 141 -20.08 7.88 -11.24
N PHE A 142 -18.79 7.61 -11.45
CA PHE A 142 -18.20 7.45 -12.79
C PHE A 142 -17.88 5.99 -13.16
N ASN A 143 -18.33 5.00 -12.39
CA ASN A 143 -18.07 3.59 -12.60
C ASN A 143 -16.56 3.27 -12.72
N ILE A 144 -15.74 3.94 -11.93
CA ILE A 144 -14.30 3.73 -11.88
C ILE A 144 -14.01 2.68 -10.79
N PRO A 145 -13.30 1.59 -11.10
CA PRO A 145 -12.90 0.60 -10.10
C PRO A 145 -12.11 1.21 -8.94
N ILE A 146 -12.46 0.82 -7.72
CA ILE A 146 -11.86 1.34 -6.49
C ILE A 146 -11.20 0.20 -5.73
N ILE A 147 -9.90 0.32 -5.50
CA ILE A 147 -9.11 -0.60 -4.66
C ILE A 147 -8.72 0.11 -3.38
N LEU A 148 -8.95 -0.53 -2.25
CA LEU A 148 -8.52 -0.04 -0.94
C LEU A 148 -7.41 -0.94 -0.35
N ASN A 149 -6.28 -0.33 0.05
CA ASN A 149 -5.32 -0.92 0.97
C ASN A 149 -5.28 -0.04 2.22
N PRO A 150 -6.01 -0.40 3.29
CA PRO A 150 -6.29 0.52 4.39
C PRO A 150 -5.07 0.82 5.25
N GLY A 151 -4.15 -0.12 5.42
CA GLY A 151 -3.10 -0.02 6.43
C GLY A 151 -3.67 0.05 7.84
N MET A 152 -2.79 -0.03 8.85
CA MET A 152 -3.22 -0.01 10.25
C MET A 152 -3.87 1.31 10.67
N LEU A 153 -3.51 2.46 10.06
CA LEU A 153 -4.12 3.76 10.39
C LEU A 153 -5.65 3.80 10.18
N ILE A 154 -6.14 3.04 9.21
CA ILE A 154 -7.58 2.90 8.95
C ILE A 154 -8.15 1.76 9.80
N ILE A 155 -7.48 0.61 9.83
CA ILE A 155 -7.95 -0.59 10.52
C ILE A 155 -8.12 -0.37 12.03
N ASP A 156 -7.20 0.35 12.67
CA ASP A 156 -7.25 0.66 14.11
C ASP A 156 -8.45 1.54 14.51
N GLN A 157 -9.15 2.17 13.53
CA GLN A 157 -10.39 2.89 13.81
C GLN A 157 -11.58 1.96 14.04
N GLY A 158 -11.42 0.68 13.73
CA GLY A 158 -12.42 -0.36 13.96
C GLY A 158 -13.50 -0.45 12.89
N HIS A 159 -14.09 -1.64 12.79
CA HIS A 159 -15.03 -2.01 11.73
C HIS A 159 -16.20 -1.03 11.55
N LYS A 160 -16.76 -0.52 12.65
CA LYS A 160 -17.91 0.40 12.61
C LYS A 160 -17.58 1.71 11.89
N MET A 161 -16.37 2.25 12.13
CA MET A 161 -15.94 3.52 11.52
C MET A 161 -15.63 3.38 10.03
N ILE A 162 -15.01 2.28 9.64
CA ILE A 162 -14.56 2.07 8.26
C ILE A 162 -15.65 1.44 7.37
N ARG A 163 -16.78 1.02 7.92
CA ARG A 163 -17.85 0.31 7.21
C ARG A 163 -18.31 1.06 5.96
N LYS A 164 -18.57 2.38 6.08
CA LYS A 164 -19.01 3.21 4.93
C LYS A 164 -18.00 3.22 3.79
N LEU A 165 -16.70 3.15 4.12
CA LEU A 165 -15.65 3.08 3.10
C LEU A 165 -15.61 1.69 2.47
N LEU A 166 -15.76 0.63 3.26
CA LEU A 166 -15.81 -0.76 2.75
C LEU A 166 -17.00 -0.98 1.80
N GLU A 167 -18.15 -0.38 2.07
CA GLU A 167 -19.36 -0.46 1.21
C GLU A 167 -19.21 0.29 -0.13
N GLN A 168 -18.17 1.14 -0.27
CA GLN A 168 -17.94 1.95 -1.48
C GLN A 168 -16.78 1.47 -2.35
N VAL A 169 -16.03 0.45 -1.93
CA VAL A 169 -14.87 -0.04 -2.67
C VAL A 169 -15.16 -1.38 -3.34
N ASP A 170 -14.53 -1.63 -4.49
CA ASP A 170 -14.71 -2.90 -5.22
C ASP A 170 -13.76 -3.99 -4.73
N LEU A 171 -12.52 -3.63 -4.43
CA LEU A 171 -11.46 -4.55 -4.05
C LEU A 171 -10.79 -4.09 -2.75
N LEU A 172 -10.53 -5.05 -1.88
CA LEU A 172 -9.85 -4.82 -0.61
C LEU A 172 -8.56 -5.65 -0.55
N ILE A 173 -7.43 -4.99 -0.35
CA ILE A 173 -6.13 -5.65 -0.15
C ILE A 173 -5.71 -5.43 1.29
N LEU A 174 -5.56 -6.50 2.05
CA LEU A 174 -5.20 -6.49 3.47
C LEU A 174 -3.93 -7.33 3.69
N SER A 175 -3.13 -6.96 4.67
CA SER A 175 -2.19 -7.91 5.26
C SER A 175 -2.92 -8.85 6.24
N LYS A 176 -2.34 -10.02 6.50
CA LYS A 176 -2.81 -10.96 7.54
C LYS A 176 -3.02 -10.26 8.89
N ARG A 177 -2.12 -9.34 9.26
CA ARG A 177 -2.22 -8.58 10.50
C ARG A 177 -3.46 -7.68 10.50
N GLU A 178 -3.68 -6.91 9.46
CA GLU A 178 -4.84 -6.02 9.31
C GLU A 178 -6.13 -6.80 9.33
N PHE A 179 -6.17 -7.91 8.58
CA PHE A 179 -7.33 -8.80 8.58
C PHE A 179 -7.66 -9.33 9.97
N LEU A 180 -6.66 -9.83 10.71
CA LEU A 180 -6.84 -10.36 12.07
C LEU A 180 -7.19 -9.28 13.10
N THR A 181 -6.84 -8.03 12.84
CA THR A 181 -7.27 -6.90 13.69
C THR A 181 -8.77 -6.62 13.51
N LEU A 182 -9.28 -6.72 12.26
CA LEU A 182 -10.71 -6.58 12.00
C LEU A 182 -11.53 -7.82 12.42
N TYR A 183 -10.96 -9.00 12.26
CA TYR A 183 -11.59 -10.29 12.53
C TYR A 183 -10.66 -11.14 13.39
N PRO A 184 -10.62 -10.92 14.72
CA PRO A 184 -9.79 -11.72 15.61
C PRO A 184 -10.11 -13.21 15.52
N ASN A 185 -9.06 -14.04 15.50
CA ASN A 185 -9.17 -15.49 15.49
C ASN A 185 -8.75 -16.06 16.85
N GLU A 186 -9.72 -16.31 17.71
CA GLU A 186 -9.49 -16.82 19.07
C GLU A 186 -8.84 -18.23 19.07
N LYS A 187 -9.12 -19.05 18.07
CA LYS A 187 -8.65 -20.44 18.01
C LYS A 187 -7.25 -20.62 17.44
N LYS A 188 -6.57 -19.54 16.99
CA LYS A 188 -5.21 -19.53 16.39
C LYS A 188 -4.93 -20.59 15.31
N ASN A 189 -5.73 -21.63 15.20
CA ASN A 189 -5.64 -22.72 14.25
C ASN A 189 -6.56 -22.44 13.05
N ARG A 190 -6.20 -22.94 11.86
CA ARG A 190 -6.99 -22.83 10.61
C ARG A 190 -7.17 -21.37 10.15
N ILE A 191 -6.09 -20.60 10.15
CA ILE A 191 -6.11 -19.20 9.73
C ILE A 191 -6.65 -19.01 8.30
N ILE A 192 -6.36 -19.95 7.40
CA ILE A 192 -6.79 -19.88 6.00
C ILE A 192 -8.33 -20.03 5.93
N GLU A 193 -8.92 -20.98 6.65
CA GLU A 193 -10.36 -21.18 6.70
C GLU A 193 -11.08 -19.97 7.33
N HIS A 194 -10.48 -19.40 8.39
CA HIS A 194 -11.02 -18.19 9.01
C HIS A 194 -11.02 -17.00 8.04
N ILE A 195 -9.93 -16.80 7.29
CA ILE A 195 -9.84 -15.74 6.27
C ILE A 195 -10.91 -15.98 5.20
N LYS A 196 -11.06 -17.20 4.71
CA LYS A 196 -12.08 -17.54 3.70
C LYS A 196 -13.49 -17.26 4.19
N GLU A 197 -13.82 -17.69 5.42
CA GLU A 197 -15.15 -17.46 6.02
C GLU A 197 -15.47 -15.96 6.14
N LYS A 198 -14.54 -15.18 6.70
CA LYS A 198 -14.77 -13.74 6.91
C LYS A 198 -14.68 -12.91 5.63
N SER A 199 -13.95 -13.39 4.61
CA SER A 199 -13.97 -12.80 3.27
C SER A 199 -15.36 -12.85 2.65
N ASN A 200 -16.09 -13.96 2.81
CA ASN A 200 -17.48 -14.07 2.36
C ASN A 200 -18.40 -13.03 3.02
N HIS A 201 -18.18 -12.74 4.31
CA HIS A 201 -18.94 -11.69 4.99
C HIS A 201 -18.69 -10.31 4.37
N LEU A 202 -17.44 -9.98 4.06
CA LEU A 202 -17.06 -8.72 3.43
C LEU A 202 -17.61 -8.61 1.99
N ILE A 203 -17.59 -9.71 1.23
CA ILE A 203 -18.17 -9.76 -0.12
C ILE A 203 -19.67 -9.47 -0.06
N ASN A 204 -20.38 -9.98 0.95
CA ASN A 204 -21.80 -9.69 1.16
C ASN A 204 -22.09 -8.22 1.51
N LEU A 205 -21.08 -7.42 1.89
CA LEU A 205 -21.20 -5.98 2.05
C LEU A 205 -21.09 -5.21 0.72
N GLY A 206 -20.80 -5.89 -0.39
CA GLY A 206 -20.74 -5.30 -1.73
C GLY A 206 -19.36 -5.35 -2.38
N LEU A 207 -18.31 -5.81 -1.69
CA LEU A 207 -17.00 -5.98 -2.31
C LEU A 207 -17.04 -7.08 -3.37
N LYS A 208 -16.31 -6.88 -4.46
CA LYS A 208 -16.23 -7.85 -5.57
C LYS A 208 -15.12 -8.87 -5.36
N ALA A 209 -14.04 -8.49 -4.67
CA ALA A 209 -13.01 -9.43 -4.22
C ALA A 209 -12.20 -8.88 -3.06
N ILE A 210 -11.56 -9.80 -2.34
CA ILE A 210 -10.70 -9.53 -1.20
C ILE A 210 -9.40 -10.29 -1.39
N ILE A 211 -8.29 -9.62 -1.14
CA ILE A 211 -6.96 -10.19 -1.17
C ILE A 211 -6.33 -10.03 0.22
N VAL A 212 -5.86 -11.13 0.81
CA VAL A 212 -5.15 -11.10 2.10
C VAL A 212 -3.72 -11.60 1.90
N THR A 213 -2.75 -10.68 2.00
CA THR A 213 -1.32 -11.03 1.87
C THR A 213 -0.82 -11.74 3.13
N MET A 214 -0.14 -12.87 2.95
CA MET A 214 0.29 -13.79 3.99
C MET A 214 1.83 -13.81 4.15
N GLY A 215 2.52 -12.80 3.63
CA GLY A 215 3.98 -12.73 3.63
C GLY A 215 4.61 -13.88 2.85
N LYS A 216 5.46 -14.67 3.50
CA LYS A 216 6.14 -15.81 2.87
C LYS A 216 5.21 -16.94 2.40
N GLU A 217 3.97 -16.94 2.85
CA GLU A 217 2.95 -17.93 2.45
C GLU A 217 2.21 -17.51 1.18
N GLY A 218 2.45 -16.29 0.64
CA GLY A 218 1.79 -15.78 -0.55
C GLY A 218 0.60 -14.89 -0.24
N ALA A 219 -0.55 -15.07 -0.93
CA ALA A 219 -1.75 -14.31 -0.68
C ALA A 219 -3.01 -15.15 -0.93
N ILE A 220 -4.04 -14.96 -0.10
CA ILE A 220 -5.37 -15.53 -0.33
C ILE A 220 -6.15 -14.51 -1.18
N VAL A 221 -6.76 -14.99 -2.26
CA VAL A 221 -7.73 -14.25 -3.06
C VAL A 221 -9.10 -14.89 -2.91
N SER A 222 -10.11 -14.06 -2.68
CA SER A 222 -11.50 -14.50 -2.55
C SER A 222 -12.42 -13.60 -3.36
N ASN A 223 -13.34 -14.19 -4.11
CA ASN A 223 -14.52 -13.52 -4.67
C ASN A 223 -15.78 -14.31 -4.29
N PHE A 224 -16.94 -14.00 -4.87
CA PHE A 224 -18.18 -14.69 -4.55
C PHE A 224 -18.21 -16.17 -5.01
N GLU A 225 -17.33 -16.58 -5.93
CA GLU A 225 -17.28 -17.94 -6.46
C GLU A 225 -16.27 -18.82 -5.71
N PHE A 226 -15.06 -18.28 -5.49
CA PHE A 226 -13.91 -19.06 -5.05
C PHE A 226 -13.05 -18.32 -4.01
N SER A 227 -12.27 -19.11 -3.28
CA SER A 227 -11.25 -18.63 -2.36
C SER A 227 -10.04 -19.57 -2.38
N GLU A 228 -8.85 -19.06 -2.74
CA GLU A 228 -7.64 -19.85 -2.92
C GLU A 228 -6.40 -19.13 -2.35
N LEU A 229 -5.45 -19.90 -1.82
CA LEU A 229 -4.13 -19.41 -1.44
C LEU A 229 -3.18 -19.53 -2.64
N ILE A 230 -2.70 -18.39 -3.13
CA ILE A 230 -1.76 -18.29 -4.23
C ILE A 230 -0.34 -18.19 -3.65
N GLN A 231 0.48 -19.18 -3.94
CA GLN A 231 1.86 -19.27 -3.44
C GLN A 231 2.76 -18.16 -4.01
N PRO A 232 3.78 -17.72 -3.30
CA PRO A 232 4.75 -16.76 -3.82
C PRO A 232 5.62 -17.38 -4.92
N ILE A 233 5.94 -16.60 -5.93
CA ILE A 233 6.74 -17.07 -7.09
C ILE A 233 8.24 -17.15 -6.76
N THR A 234 8.74 -16.34 -5.84
CA THR A 234 10.19 -16.23 -5.56
C THR A 234 10.55 -16.77 -4.18
N LYS A 235 11.58 -17.65 -4.15
CA LYS A 235 12.24 -18.16 -2.93
C LYS A 235 13.60 -17.47 -2.70
N LYS A 236 13.78 -16.21 -3.12
CA LYS A 236 15.07 -15.52 -3.01
C LYS A 236 15.29 -14.95 -1.61
N GLN A 237 16.55 -14.60 -1.31
CA GLN A 237 16.96 -14.08 -0.01
C GLN A 237 16.20 -12.82 0.38
N LEU A 238 15.63 -12.83 1.57
CA LEU A 238 14.97 -11.69 2.19
C LEU A 238 16.02 -10.71 2.74
N VAL A 239 15.95 -9.46 2.34
CA VAL A 239 16.80 -8.37 2.86
C VAL A 239 15.98 -7.39 3.71
N ASP A 240 14.85 -6.91 3.17
CA ASP A 240 13.99 -5.93 3.87
C ASP A 240 12.54 -6.08 3.41
N THR A 241 11.61 -6.20 4.35
CA THR A 241 10.17 -6.33 4.05
C THR A 241 9.45 -5.00 3.87
N THR A 242 10.16 -3.88 4.04
CA THR A 242 9.58 -2.55 3.90
C THR A 242 9.05 -2.33 2.49
N GLY A 243 7.79 -1.91 2.38
CA GLY A 243 7.13 -1.65 1.09
C GLY A 243 6.66 -2.89 0.33
N ALA A 244 6.80 -4.11 0.88
CA ALA A 244 6.33 -5.32 0.22
C ALA A 244 4.84 -5.29 -0.12
N GLY A 245 3.99 -4.78 0.80
CA GLY A 245 2.56 -4.61 0.59
C GLY A 245 2.23 -3.58 -0.49
N ASP A 246 3.00 -2.47 -0.52
CA ASP A 246 2.86 -1.42 -1.53
C ASP A 246 3.25 -1.93 -2.92
N ALA A 247 4.35 -2.70 -2.98
CA ALA A 247 4.83 -3.37 -4.19
C ALA A 247 3.85 -4.43 -4.69
N PHE A 248 3.28 -5.23 -3.78
CA PHE A 248 2.21 -6.18 -4.10
C PHE A 248 1.02 -5.47 -4.73
N SER A 249 0.54 -4.40 -4.10
CA SER A 249 -0.59 -3.62 -4.59
C SER A 249 -0.32 -3.06 -6.00
N ALA A 250 0.88 -2.55 -6.26
CA ALA A 250 1.25 -2.04 -7.59
C ALA A 250 1.28 -3.15 -8.66
N GLY A 251 1.82 -4.33 -8.33
CA GLY A 251 1.80 -5.49 -9.23
C GLY A 251 0.38 -5.98 -9.50
N PHE A 252 -0.46 -6.07 -8.48
CA PHE A 252 -1.88 -6.40 -8.62
C PHE A 252 -2.61 -5.39 -9.52
N ILE A 253 -2.42 -4.08 -9.29
CA ILE A 253 -3.00 -3.00 -10.10
C ILE A 253 -2.56 -3.13 -11.56
N TYR A 254 -1.28 -3.43 -11.82
CA TYR A 254 -0.78 -3.63 -13.17
C TYR A 254 -1.53 -4.76 -13.90
N GLY A 255 -1.68 -5.93 -13.25
CA GLY A 255 -2.44 -7.04 -13.81
C GLY A 255 -3.91 -6.70 -14.00
N PHE A 256 -4.55 -6.08 -13.00
CA PHE A 256 -5.95 -5.73 -13.03
C PHE A 256 -6.30 -4.76 -14.17
N LEU A 257 -5.46 -3.76 -14.43
CA LEU A 257 -5.65 -2.80 -15.54
C LEU A 257 -5.54 -3.41 -16.94
N LYS A 258 -5.02 -4.65 -17.06
CA LYS A 258 -4.98 -5.37 -18.35
C LYS A 258 -6.32 -5.97 -18.73
N ASN A 259 -7.17 -6.28 -17.78
CA ASN A 259 -8.44 -7.00 -18.04
C ASN A 259 -9.67 -6.33 -17.41
N LEU A 260 -9.51 -5.52 -16.37
CA LEU A 260 -10.56 -4.86 -15.60
C LEU A 260 -11.68 -5.85 -15.19
N SER A 261 -11.29 -7.05 -14.76
CA SER A 261 -12.21 -8.15 -14.51
C SER A 261 -12.11 -8.66 -13.06
N TYR A 262 -13.26 -8.95 -12.47
CA TYR A 262 -13.39 -9.58 -11.15
C TYR A 262 -13.58 -11.10 -11.23
N LYS A 263 -13.48 -11.72 -12.42
CA LYS A 263 -13.50 -13.18 -12.57
C LYS A 263 -12.29 -13.79 -11.87
N PHE A 264 -12.50 -14.92 -11.23
CA PHE A 264 -11.52 -15.52 -10.34
C PHE A 264 -10.16 -15.79 -11.01
N ASP A 265 -10.13 -16.31 -12.22
CA ASP A 265 -8.89 -16.62 -12.95
C ASP A 265 -8.03 -15.36 -13.21
N TYR A 266 -8.67 -14.23 -13.53
CA TYR A 266 -7.96 -12.96 -13.69
C TYR A 266 -7.45 -12.42 -12.35
N LEU A 267 -8.26 -12.51 -11.28
CA LEU A 267 -7.85 -12.09 -9.95
C LEU A 267 -6.66 -12.92 -9.46
N LYS A 268 -6.69 -14.24 -9.67
CA LYS A 268 -5.58 -15.15 -9.37
C LYS A 268 -4.29 -14.72 -10.08
N LYS A 269 -4.35 -14.49 -11.39
CA LYS A 269 -3.21 -14.01 -12.19
C LYS A 269 -2.70 -12.64 -11.70
N ASN A 270 -3.59 -11.73 -11.33
CA ASN A 270 -3.20 -10.43 -10.79
C ASN A 270 -2.49 -10.56 -9.43
N VAL A 271 -2.90 -11.52 -8.58
CA VAL A 271 -2.22 -11.85 -7.32
C VAL A 271 -0.83 -12.43 -7.58
N GLU A 272 -0.66 -13.29 -8.59
CA GLU A 272 0.65 -13.81 -9.00
C GLU A 272 1.60 -12.67 -9.40
N VAL A 273 1.12 -11.70 -10.17
CA VAL A 273 1.87 -10.48 -10.52
C VAL A 273 2.23 -9.69 -9.26
N GLY A 274 1.28 -9.51 -8.34
CA GLY A 274 1.51 -8.86 -7.03
C GLY A 274 2.60 -9.56 -6.22
N ASN A 275 2.52 -10.89 -6.10
CA ASN A 275 3.50 -11.71 -5.40
C ASN A 275 4.91 -11.58 -6.01
N PHE A 276 5.02 -11.53 -7.34
CA PHE A 276 6.30 -11.33 -8.03
C PHE A 276 6.91 -9.97 -7.71
N VAL A 277 6.15 -8.88 -7.86
CA VAL A 277 6.64 -7.52 -7.61
C VAL A 277 7.06 -7.35 -6.15
N ALA A 278 6.27 -7.87 -5.21
CA ALA A 278 6.62 -7.89 -3.80
C ALA A 278 7.88 -8.73 -3.54
N GLY A 279 7.97 -9.91 -4.13
CA GLY A 279 9.13 -10.80 -4.02
C GLY A 279 10.43 -10.21 -4.56
N LYS A 280 10.37 -9.35 -5.57
CA LYS A 280 11.52 -8.55 -6.05
C LYS A 280 11.85 -7.41 -5.09
N CYS A 281 10.84 -6.69 -4.60
CA CYS A 281 10.99 -5.55 -3.69
C CYS A 281 11.82 -5.91 -2.46
N ILE A 282 11.52 -7.04 -1.80
CA ILE A 282 12.15 -7.46 -0.54
C ILE A 282 13.60 -7.92 -0.65
N GLN A 283 14.18 -7.96 -1.85
CA GLN A 283 15.58 -8.37 -2.08
C GLN A 283 16.59 -7.24 -1.90
N GLN A 284 16.14 -6.02 -1.66
CA GLN A 284 16.98 -4.85 -1.43
C GLN A 284 16.44 -4.00 -0.28
N LEU A 285 17.33 -3.26 0.37
CA LEU A 285 16.97 -2.35 1.45
C LEU A 285 16.10 -1.20 0.95
N GLY A 286 14.99 -0.92 1.63
CA GLY A 286 14.06 0.17 1.35
C GLY A 286 12.94 -0.20 0.37
N ALA A 287 11.80 0.48 0.50
CA ALA A 287 10.54 0.16 -0.15
C ALA A 287 10.51 0.24 -1.70
N ARG A 288 11.54 0.83 -2.33
CA ARG A 288 11.54 1.15 -3.77
C ARG A 288 12.71 0.58 -4.55
N ASN A 289 13.81 0.19 -3.87
CA ASN A 289 15.05 -0.15 -4.54
C ASN A 289 14.96 -1.49 -5.29
N GLY A 290 14.36 -2.51 -4.69
CA GLY A 290 14.21 -3.85 -5.28
C GLY A 290 13.06 -3.98 -6.28
N LEU A 291 12.27 -2.93 -6.53
CA LEU A 291 11.15 -3.01 -7.48
C LEU A 291 11.62 -3.37 -8.89
N PRO A 292 10.94 -4.29 -9.59
CA PRO A 292 11.25 -4.59 -10.99
C PRO A 292 10.85 -3.42 -11.89
N ASN A 293 11.45 -3.36 -13.09
CA ASN A 293 11.00 -2.48 -14.14
C ASN A 293 9.93 -3.15 -15.01
N ARG A 294 9.39 -2.39 -15.98
CA ARG A 294 8.37 -2.88 -16.91
C ARG A 294 8.83 -4.08 -17.74
N GLU A 295 10.08 -4.07 -18.19
CA GLU A 295 10.63 -5.10 -19.08
C GLU A 295 10.75 -6.43 -18.34
N GLU A 296 11.27 -6.43 -17.11
CA GLU A 296 11.32 -7.60 -16.23
C GLU A 296 9.93 -8.19 -15.99
N LEU A 297 8.92 -7.33 -15.74
CA LEU A 297 7.56 -7.78 -15.52
C LEU A 297 6.94 -8.41 -16.78
N ILE A 298 7.12 -7.76 -17.94
CA ILE A 298 6.60 -8.28 -19.22
C ILE A 298 7.26 -9.61 -19.56
N SER A 299 8.57 -9.74 -19.35
CA SER A 299 9.30 -10.98 -19.64
C SER A 299 8.82 -12.18 -18.81
N GLU A 300 8.28 -11.94 -17.61
CA GLU A 300 7.78 -12.98 -16.72
C GLU A 300 6.34 -13.39 -17.00
N PHE A 301 5.44 -12.41 -17.26
CA PHE A 301 3.99 -12.65 -17.26
C PHE A 301 3.25 -12.40 -18.57
N PHE A 302 3.85 -11.66 -19.49
CA PHE A 302 3.13 -11.11 -20.66
C PHE A 302 3.88 -11.31 -21.97
N LYS A 303 4.64 -12.41 -22.10
CA LYS A 303 5.31 -12.84 -23.33
C LYS A 303 4.31 -13.22 -24.40
#